data_f60a250cd81036a1a1c5479909285dd8
#
_entry.id   f60a250cd81036a1a1c5479909285dd8
#
_cell.length_a   1.000
_cell.length_b   1.000
_cell.length_c   1.000
_cell.angle_alpha   90.00
_cell.angle_beta   90.00
_cell.angle_gamma   90.00
#
_symmetry.space_group_name_H-M   'P 1'
#
loop_
_entity.id
_entity.type
_entity.pdbx_description
1 polymer ?
#
loop_
_entity_poly.entity_id
_entity_poly.type
_entity_poly.pdbx_seq_one_letter_code
_entity_poly.pdbx_strand_id
1 'polypeptide(L)'
;MPAGAEAKNLPLVVLPHGGPAARDAPGFDWWSQALASRGYAVLQPNFRGSDGFGRTFLEAGHGEWGKKMQTDLSDGVRDLAAKGLIDPERVCIVGASYGGYAALAGATIDTGVYRCAVSVAGPSDLKRMLATNKRERGVGALRYWSRFMGVDGIRDPDLALISPAAMADKTAIPVMLIHGKDDVVVAYEQSTIMADALRAAGKPVELVTLDGEDHWLSRSETRLKMLQSTVAFLEKHNPPTTPSPAAAP
;
A
#
# COMPACT_ATOMS: atom_id res chain seq x y z
N MET A 1 3.71 -3.55 17.52
CA MET A 1 5.09 -3.37 18.04
C MET A 1 5.77 -4.72 18.11
N PRO A 2 7.08 -4.83 17.84
CA PRO A 2 7.81 -6.09 17.98
C PRO A 2 7.85 -6.53 19.45
N ALA A 3 7.65 -7.83 19.67
CA ALA A 3 7.67 -8.38 21.03
C ALA A 3 9.05 -8.26 21.68
N GLY A 4 9.12 -7.80 22.92
CA GLY A 4 10.38 -7.66 23.69
C GLY A 4 11.30 -6.51 23.26
N ALA A 5 10.94 -5.74 22.24
CA ALA A 5 11.68 -4.55 21.86
C ALA A 5 11.24 -3.33 22.66
N GLU A 6 12.20 -2.46 23.01
CA GLU A 6 11.87 -1.13 23.49
C GLU A 6 11.20 -0.32 22.37
N ALA A 7 10.10 0.35 22.68
CA ALA A 7 9.37 1.17 21.71
C ALA A 7 10.10 2.50 21.50
N LYS A 8 11.27 2.46 20.86
CA LYS A 8 12.15 3.62 20.64
C LYS A 8 12.95 3.46 19.35
N ASN A 9 12.82 4.44 18.46
CA ASN A 9 13.54 4.50 17.18
C ASN A 9 13.44 3.21 16.36
N LEU A 10 12.27 2.57 16.35
CA LEU A 10 12.04 1.32 15.62
C LEU A 10 11.90 1.58 14.11
N PRO A 11 12.32 0.65 13.25
CA PRO A 11 11.94 0.67 11.84
C PRO A 11 10.42 0.49 11.72
N LEU A 12 9.78 1.25 10.85
CA LEU A 12 8.33 1.25 10.67
C LEU A 12 7.93 0.63 9.33
N VAL A 13 6.85 -0.15 9.36
CA VAL A 13 6.05 -0.47 8.19
C VAL A 13 4.67 0.17 8.36
N VAL A 14 4.30 1.06 7.43
CA VAL A 14 2.93 1.55 7.30
C VAL A 14 2.16 0.54 6.45
N LEU A 15 1.06 0.03 7.01
CA LEU A 15 0.25 -1.03 6.41
C LEU A 15 -1.20 -0.55 6.22
N PRO A 16 -1.48 0.31 5.22
CA PRO A 16 -2.83 0.76 4.93
C PRO A 16 -3.69 -0.38 4.40
N HIS A 17 -4.92 -0.48 4.91
CA HIS A 17 -5.90 -1.48 4.47
C HIS A 17 -6.40 -1.24 3.04
N GLY A 18 -7.00 -2.27 2.45
CA GLY A 18 -7.72 -2.18 1.18
C GLY A 18 -9.08 -1.50 1.31
N GLY A 19 -9.83 -1.46 0.24
CA GLY A 19 -11.17 -0.85 0.20
C GLY A 19 -11.27 0.25 -0.86
N PRO A 20 -11.23 1.56 -0.54
CA PRO A 20 -10.89 2.21 0.74
C PRO A 20 -11.98 2.19 1.82
N ALA A 21 -13.27 2.01 1.46
CA ALA A 21 -14.37 1.92 2.41
C ALA A 21 -14.36 0.56 3.14
N ALA A 22 -13.32 0.34 3.94
CA ALA A 22 -13.10 -0.77 4.85
C ALA A 22 -12.40 -0.21 6.09
N ARG A 23 -11.94 -1.07 7.00
CA ARG A 23 -11.18 -0.64 8.18
C ARG A 23 -10.32 -1.76 8.73
N ASP A 24 -9.26 -1.39 9.43
CA ASP A 24 -8.59 -2.26 10.38
C ASP A 24 -9.33 -2.23 11.72
N ALA A 25 -9.47 -3.37 12.36
CA ALA A 25 -10.11 -3.55 13.66
C ALA A 25 -9.15 -4.26 14.62
N PRO A 26 -9.30 -4.04 15.94
CA PRO A 26 -8.53 -4.79 16.92
C PRO A 26 -8.74 -6.30 16.77
N GLY A 27 -7.64 -7.06 16.77
CA GLY A 27 -7.66 -8.51 16.62
C GLY A 27 -6.35 -9.06 16.07
N PHE A 28 -6.36 -10.35 15.78
CA PHE A 28 -5.22 -10.99 15.13
C PHE A 28 -5.24 -10.68 13.64
N ASP A 29 -4.21 -9.98 13.18
CA ASP A 29 -3.91 -9.79 11.76
C ASP A 29 -2.58 -10.46 11.43
N TRP A 30 -2.63 -11.49 10.59
CA TRP A 30 -1.46 -12.33 10.27
C TRP A 30 -0.33 -11.54 9.60
N TRP A 31 -0.65 -10.51 8.81
CA TRP A 31 0.34 -9.74 8.09
C TRP A 31 1.10 -8.80 9.02
N SER A 32 0.38 -8.02 9.82
CA SER A 32 0.99 -7.13 10.82
C SER A 32 1.79 -7.91 11.88
N GLN A 33 1.28 -9.09 12.30
CA GLN A 33 1.98 -9.95 13.25
C GLN A 33 3.28 -10.54 12.66
N ALA A 34 3.24 -10.96 11.38
CA ALA A 34 4.44 -11.45 10.70
C ALA A 34 5.50 -10.36 10.58
N LEU A 35 5.12 -9.12 10.24
CA LEU A 35 6.05 -7.98 10.16
C LEU A 35 6.60 -7.61 11.55
N ALA A 36 5.74 -7.57 12.56
CA ALA A 36 6.16 -7.30 13.94
C ALA A 36 7.13 -8.35 14.47
N SER A 37 6.92 -9.64 14.14
CA SER A 37 7.84 -10.73 14.53
C SER A 37 9.23 -10.59 13.90
N ARG A 38 9.37 -9.79 12.85
CA ARG A 38 10.65 -9.50 12.19
C ARG A 38 11.31 -8.22 12.71
N GLY A 39 10.76 -7.60 13.76
CA GLY A 39 11.36 -6.44 14.41
C GLY A 39 10.88 -5.08 13.91
N TYR A 40 9.80 -5.05 13.12
CA TYR A 40 9.18 -3.79 12.66
C TYR A 40 8.09 -3.31 13.60
N ALA A 41 8.04 -2.01 13.88
CA ALA A 41 6.79 -1.39 14.27
C ALA A 41 5.84 -1.42 13.06
N VAL A 42 4.55 -1.66 13.28
CA VAL A 42 3.54 -1.66 12.22
C VAL A 42 2.46 -0.66 12.56
N LEU A 43 2.22 0.27 11.65
CA LEU A 43 1.11 1.23 11.70
C LEU A 43 0.02 0.80 10.73
N GLN A 44 -1.15 0.44 11.27
CA GLN A 44 -2.37 0.15 10.51
C GLN A 44 -3.33 1.34 10.66
N PRO A 45 -3.24 2.36 9.78
CA PRO A 45 -4.02 3.57 9.94
C PRO A 45 -5.42 3.41 9.35
N ASN A 46 -6.45 3.81 10.10
CA ASN A 46 -7.77 4.06 9.54
C ASN A 46 -7.81 5.52 9.06
N PHE A 47 -7.42 5.73 7.81
CA PHE A 47 -7.40 7.03 7.14
C PHE A 47 -8.82 7.49 6.80
N ARG A 48 -9.02 8.80 6.50
CA ARG A 48 -10.32 9.29 6.02
C ARG A 48 -10.82 8.47 4.83
N GLY A 49 -12.12 8.16 4.80
CA GLY A 49 -12.69 7.25 3.83
C GLY A 49 -12.82 5.81 4.35
N SER A 50 -12.23 5.46 5.50
CA SER A 50 -12.47 4.19 6.18
C SER A 50 -13.89 4.11 6.71
N ASP A 51 -14.46 2.91 6.75
CA ASP A 51 -15.79 2.67 7.30
C ASP A 51 -15.78 2.50 8.84
N GLY A 52 -16.97 2.40 9.43
CA GLY A 52 -17.14 2.13 10.87
C GLY A 52 -16.92 3.33 11.80
N PHE A 53 -16.47 4.48 11.28
CA PHE A 53 -16.27 5.74 12.03
C PHE A 53 -17.35 6.78 11.74
N GLY A 54 -18.47 6.36 11.17
CA GLY A 54 -19.59 7.21 10.80
C GLY A 54 -19.48 7.79 9.38
N ARG A 55 -20.64 8.27 8.91
CA ARG A 55 -20.80 8.73 7.52
C ARG A 55 -19.88 9.90 7.16
N THR A 56 -19.72 10.85 8.07
CA THR A 56 -18.87 12.03 7.85
C THR A 56 -17.40 11.64 7.59
N PHE A 57 -16.90 10.66 8.35
CA PHE A 57 -15.52 10.16 8.18
C PHE A 57 -15.34 9.42 6.85
N LEU A 58 -16.30 8.59 6.48
CA LEU A 58 -16.33 7.90 5.19
C LEU A 58 -16.35 8.90 4.01
N GLU A 59 -17.27 9.88 4.08
CA GLU A 59 -17.43 10.87 3.00
C GLU A 59 -16.24 11.84 2.92
N ALA A 60 -15.49 12.03 4.00
CA ALA A 60 -14.25 12.81 3.99
C ALA A 60 -13.14 12.22 3.10
N GLY A 61 -13.27 10.95 2.70
CA GLY A 61 -12.37 10.30 1.72
C GLY A 61 -12.77 10.52 0.26
N HIS A 62 -13.98 11.04 0.00
CA HIS A 62 -14.40 11.28 -1.37
C HIS A 62 -13.58 12.39 -2.03
N GLY A 63 -13.03 12.10 -3.20
CA GLY A 63 -12.17 13.03 -3.95
C GLY A 63 -10.74 13.13 -3.42
N GLU A 64 -10.35 12.30 -2.47
CA GLU A 64 -9.08 12.43 -1.75
C GLU A 64 -8.04 11.34 -2.06
N TRP A 65 -8.25 10.52 -3.09
CA TRP A 65 -7.24 9.57 -3.55
C TRP A 65 -5.96 10.29 -3.98
N GLY A 66 -4.80 9.84 -3.48
CA GLY A 66 -3.51 10.48 -3.73
C GLY A 66 -3.35 11.87 -3.11
N LYS A 67 -4.33 12.32 -2.34
CA LYS A 67 -4.36 13.62 -1.66
C LYS A 67 -4.40 13.43 -0.14
N LYS A 68 -5.44 13.89 0.56
CA LYS A 68 -5.51 13.81 2.02
C LYS A 68 -5.60 12.38 2.57
N MET A 69 -6.19 11.44 1.82
CA MET A 69 -6.12 10.03 2.21
C MET A 69 -4.67 9.51 2.27
N GLN A 70 -3.80 10.02 1.39
CA GLN A 70 -2.38 9.68 1.40
C GLN A 70 -1.63 10.42 2.53
N THR A 71 -1.89 11.71 2.71
CA THR A 71 -1.21 12.48 3.77
C THR A 71 -1.63 12.07 5.18
N ASP A 72 -2.82 11.49 5.39
CA ASP A 72 -3.21 10.89 6.67
C ASP A 72 -2.23 9.78 7.10
N LEU A 73 -1.69 9.01 6.12
CA LEU A 73 -0.67 7.98 6.39
C LEU A 73 0.65 8.61 6.83
N SER A 74 1.10 9.62 6.10
CA SER A 74 2.35 10.35 6.39
C SER A 74 2.27 11.13 7.69
N ASP A 75 1.09 11.68 8.04
CA ASP A 75 0.86 12.33 9.33
C ASP A 75 0.98 11.32 10.49
N GLY A 76 0.49 10.10 10.31
CA GLY A 76 0.70 9.01 11.27
C GLY A 76 2.19 8.70 11.49
N VAL A 77 3.00 8.70 10.42
CA VAL A 77 4.45 8.54 10.52
C VAL A 77 5.08 9.68 11.30
N ARG A 78 4.72 10.94 11.01
CA ARG A 78 5.25 12.13 11.70
C ARG A 78 4.90 12.14 13.18
N ASP A 79 3.67 11.73 13.54
CA ASP A 79 3.23 11.64 14.94
C ASP A 79 4.05 10.57 15.71
N LEU A 80 4.26 9.38 15.14
CA LEU A 80 5.06 8.34 15.79
C LEU A 80 6.53 8.74 15.92
N ALA A 81 7.09 9.43 14.91
CA ALA A 81 8.44 9.97 14.96
C ALA A 81 8.60 11.04 16.04
N ALA A 82 7.65 11.99 16.13
CA ALA A 82 7.64 13.04 17.16
C ALA A 82 7.56 12.47 18.58
N LYS A 83 6.93 11.30 18.75
CA LYS A 83 6.90 10.55 20.01
C LYS A 83 8.16 9.73 20.28
N GLY A 84 9.13 9.72 19.37
CA GLY A 84 10.37 8.95 19.47
C GLY A 84 10.19 7.43 19.38
N LEU A 85 9.03 6.96 18.91
CA LEU A 85 8.69 5.54 18.83
C LEU A 85 9.36 4.88 17.64
N ILE A 86 9.50 5.62 16.53
CA ILE A 86 10.08 5.13 15.27
C ILE A 86 11.18 6.05 14.76
N ASP A 87 12.03 5.51 13.93
CA ASP A 87 13.03 6.27 13.17
C ASP A 87 12.41 6.73 11.84
N PRO A 88 12.24 8.04 11.60
CA PRO A 88 11.63 8.56 10.37
C PRO A 88 12.43 8.24 9.09
N GLU A 89 13.72 7.95 9.20
CA GLU A 89 14.56 7.53 8.07
C GLU A 89 14.40 6.05 7.74
N ARG A 90 13.65 5.29 8.55
CA ARG A 90 13.49 3.84 8.46
C ARG A 90 12.01 3.44 8.34
N VAL A 91 11.33 4.03 7.35
CA VAL A 91 9.90 3.83 7.11
C VAL A 91 9.68 3.22 5.73
N CYS A 92 8.99 2.09 5.63
CA CYS A 92 8.46 1.57 4.37
C CYS A 92 6.94 1.51 4.40
N ILE A 93 6.33 1.49 3.22
CA ILE A 93 4.88 1.32 3.08
C ILE A 93 4.60 0.01 2.34
N VAL A 94 3.67 -0.78 2.87
CA VAL A 94 3.24 -2.08 2.34
C VAL A 94 1.73 -2.12 2.37
N GLY A 95 1.07 -2.53 1.28
CA GLY A 95 -0.38 -2.63 1.31
C GLY A 95 -0.95 -3.42 0.14
N ALA A 96 -2.22 -3.82 0.28
CA ALA A 96 -2.92 -4.57 -0.75
C ALA A 96 -4.13 -3.79 -1.29
N SER A 97 -4.47 -4.00 -2.57
CA SER A 97 -5.62 -3.37 -3.21
C SER A 97 -5.54 -1.84 -3.14
N TYR A 98 -6.50 -1.14 -2.52
CA TYR A 98 -6.35 0.28 -2.24
C TYR A 98 -5.06 0.57 -1.44
N GLY A 99 -4.71 -0.24 -0.45
CA GLY A 99 -3.44 -0.11 0.28
C GLY A 99 -2.22 -0.27 -0.62
N GLY A 100 -2.32 -1.11 -1.66
CA GLY A 100 -1.29 -1.24 -2.71
C GLY A 100 -1.19 0.03 -3.58
N TYR A 101 -2.31 0.66 -3.92
CA TYR A 101 -2.33 1.99 -4.52
C TYR A 101 -1.65 3.03 -3.61
N ALA A 102 -1.99 3.03 -2.31
CA ALA A 102 -1.40 3.95 -1.35
C ALA A 102 0.12 3.76 -1.23
N ALA A 103 0.61 2.52 -1.31
CA ALA A 103 2.04 2.24 -1.35
C ALA A 103 2.72 2.84 -2.60
N LEU A 104 2.09 2.71 -3.77
CA LEU A 104 2.57 3.33 -5.00
C LEU A 104 2.48 4.86 -4.96
N ALA A 105 1.38 5.41 -4.40
CA ALA A 105 1.23 6.84 -4.22
C ALA A 105 2.29 7.42 -3.27
N GLY A 106 2.66 6.69 -2.20
CA GLY A 106 3.77 7.04 -1.33
C GLY A 106 5.13 7.08 -2.04
N ALA A 107 5.31 6.26 -3.08
CA ALA A 107 6.53 6.24 -3.90
C ALA A 107 6.57 7.32 -4.99
N THR A 108 5.41 7.85 -5.43
CA THR A 108 5.30 8.69 -6.63
C THR A 108 4.66 10.06 -6.41
N ILE A 109 3.71 10.16 -5.48
CA ILE A 109 2.91 11.38 -5.21
C ILE A 109 3.35 12.04 -3.91
N ASP A 110 3.36 11.29 -2.81
CA ASP A 110 3.73 11.75 -1.47
C ASP A 110 5.17 11.31 -1.14
N THR A 111 6.10 11.82 -1.94
CA THR A 111 7.52 11.42 -1.90
C THR A 111 8.26 11.98 -0.68
N GLY A 112 9.36 11.33 -0.27
CA GLY A 112 10.23 11.79 0.81
C GLY A 112 9.85 11.30 2.21
N VAL A 113 8.79 10.47 2.34
CA VAL A 113 8.39 9.87 3.62
C VAL A 113 8.90 8.42 3.74
N TYR A 114 8.90 7.70 2.63
CA TYR A 114 9.20 6.27 2.61
C TYR A 114 10.54 5.99 1.94
N ARG A 115 11.23 4.96 2.41
CA ARG A 115 12.48 4.47 1.82
C ARG A 115 12.29 3.22 0.96
N CYS A 116 11.14 2.56 1.03
CA CYS A 116 10.72 1.49 0.13
C CYS A 116 9.20 1.33 0.11
N ALA A 117 8.68 0.73 -0.96
CA ALA A 117 7.25 0.48 -1.12
C ALA A 117 6.99 -0.92 -1.67
N VAL A 118 5.99 -1.61 -1.10
CA VAL A 118 5.49 -2.90 -1.60
C VAL A 118 4.01 -2.79 -1.89
N SER A 119 3.64 -2.98 -3.14
CA SER A 119 2.25 -2.96 -3.60
C SER A 119 1.78 -4.36 -3.96
N VAL A 120 0.78 -4.86 -3.26
CA VAL A 120 0.13 -6.14 -3.55
C VAL A 120 -1.20 -5.85 -4.23
N ALA A 121 -1.36 -6.29 -5.48
CA ALA A 121 -2.57 -6.11 -6.27
C ALA A 121 -3.11 -4.66 -6.27
N GLY A 122 -2.21 -3.66 -6.28
CA GLY A 122 -2.56 -2.25 -6.23
C GLY A 122 -2.88 -1.66 -7.60
N PRO A 123 -3.94 -0.85 -7.74
CA PRO A 123 -4.16 -0.04 -8.94
C PRO A 123 -3.02 0.96 -9.16
N SER A 124 -2.56 1.12 -10.40
CA SER A 124 -1.49 2.05 -10.77
C SER A 124 -1.87 3.02 -11.88
N ASP A 125 -2.70 2.57 -12.84
CA ASP A 125 -3.33 3.38 -13.89
C ASP A 125 -4.83 3.46 -13.61
N LEU A 126 -5.26 4.58 -13.03
CA LEU A 126 -6.66 4.76 -12.60
C LEU A 126 -7.62 4.94 -13.78
N LYS A 127 -7.15 5.47 -14.90
CA LYS A 127 -7.95 5.54 -16.12
C LYS A 127 -8.27 4.14 -16.66
N ARG A 128 -7.27 3.27 -16.69
CA ARG A 128 -7.43 1.87 -17.08
C ARG A 128 -8.32 1.12 -16.11
N MET A 129 -8.13 1.32 -14.79
CA MET A 129 -8.99 0.77 -13.75
C MET A 129 -10.46 1.16 -13.94
N LEU A 130 -10.77 2.45 -14.15
CA LEU A 130 -12.14 2.92 -14.39
C LEU A 130 -12.74 2.31 -15.65
N ALA A 131 -11.96 2.20 -16.74
CA ALA A 131 -12.43 1.60 -18.00
C ALA A 131 -12.77 0.12 -17.80
N THR A 132 -11.94 -0.63 -17.12
CA THR A 132 -12.17 -2.05 -16.81
C THR A 132 -13.38 -2.23 -15.90
N ASN A 133 -13.48 -1.47 -14.81
CA ASN A 133 -14.64 -1.54 -13.90
C ASN A 133 -15.96 -1.18 -14.60
N LYS A 134 -15.97 -0.18 -15.49
CA LYS A 134 -17.16 0.14 -16.30
C LYS A 134 -17.56 -1.01 -17.20
N ARG A 135 -16.60 -1.63 -17.87
CA ARG A 135 -16.84 -2.74 -18.82
C ARG A 135 -17.39 -3.98 -18.09
N GLU A 136 -16.83 -4.33 -16.94
CA GLU A 136 -17.10 -5.58 -16.26
C GLU A 136 -18.23 -5.49 -15.24
N ARG A 137 -18.37 -4.33 -14.58
CA ARG A 137 -19.31 -4.11 -13.47
C ARG A 137 -20.32 -3.00 -13.71
N GLY A 138 -20.25 -2.35 -14.88
CA GLY A 138 -21.21 -1.34 -15.32
C GLY A 138 -21.02 0.06 -14.75
N VAL A 139 -22.00 0.92 -15.04
CA VAL A 139 -21.96 2.37 -14.72
C VAL A 139 -21.98 2.63 -13.20
N GLY A 140 -22.59 1.73 -12.42
CA GLY A 140 -22.60 1.84 -10.94
C GLY A 140 -21.20 1.82 -10.35
N ALA A 141 -20.36 0.88 -10.80
CA ALA A 141 -18.97 0.79 -10.36
C ALA A 141 -18.16 2.00 -10.82
N LEU A 142 -18.38 2.48 -12.06
CA LEU A 142 -17.73 3.70 -12.53
C LEU A 142 -18.06 4.90 -11.63
N ARG A 143 -19.32 5.11 -11.27
CA ARG A 143 -19.75 6.21 -10.39
C ARG A 143 -19.16 6.12 -8.99
N TYR A 144 -19.10 4.91 -8.43
CA TYR A 144 -18.51 4.66 -7.13
C TYR A 144 -17.04 5.08 -7.08
N TRP A 145 -16.24 4.56 -8.03
CA TRP A 145 -14.82 4.85 -8.08
C TRP A 145 -14.52 6.31 -8.45
N SER A 146 -15.27 6.89 -9.41
CA SER A 146 -15.13 8.31 -9.78
C SER A 146 -15.36 9.23 -8.59
N ARG A 147 -16.35 8.90 -7.73
CA ARG A 147 -16.62 9.67 -6.51
C ARG A 147 -15.48 9.63 -5.52
N PHE A 148 -14.89 8.46 -5.28
CA PHE A 148 -13.71 8.34 -4.39
C PHE A 148 -12.48 9.05 -4.96
N MET A 149 -12.27 8.99 -6.27
CA MET A 149 -11.15 9.64 -6.94
C MET A 149 -11.35 11.16 -7.12
N GLY A 150 -12.60 11.65 -7.04
CA GLY A 150 -12.93 13.06 -7.29
C GLY A 150 -12.81 13.45 -8.75
N VAL A 151 -13.25 12.55 -9.67
CA VAL A 151 -13.15 12.74 -11.12
C VAL A 151 -14.50 12.56 -11.80
N ASP A 152 -14.69 13.19 -12.97
CA ASP A 152 -15.92 13.12 -13.76
C ASP A 152 -15.99 11.88 -14.67
N GLY A 153 -15.10 10.91 -14.46
CA GLY A 153 -15.07 9.63 -15.16
C GLY A 153 -13.78 9.40 -15.96
N ILE A 154 -13.82 8.44 -16.89
CA ILE A 154 -12.62 7.88 -17.56
C ILE A 154 -11.82 8.92 -18.39
N ARG A 155 -12.47 10.01 -18.82
CA ARG A 155 -11.83 11.05 -19.66
C ARG A 155 -11.30 12.23 -18.85
N ASP A 156 -11.48 12.22 -17.54
CA ASP A 156 -11.01 13.29 -16.67
C ASP A 156 -9.47 13.36 -16.70
N PRO A 157 -8.89 14.52 -17.03
CA PRO A 157 -7.44 14.69 -17.08
C PRO A 157 -6.76 14.54 -15.71
N ASP A 158 -7.47 14.82 -14.63
CA ASP A 158 -6.95 14.74 -13.26
C ASP A 158 -6.61 13.31 -12.84
N LEU A 159 -7.12 12.30 -13.56
CA LEU A 159 -6.71 10.91 -13.36
C LEU A 159 -5.19 10.71 -13.48
N ALA A 160 -4.53 11.46 -14.35
CA ALA A 160 -3.08 11.39 -14.50
C ALA A 160 -2.35 11.90 -13.26
N LEU A 161 -2.92 12.87 -12.54
CA LEU A 161 -2.33 13.49 -11.34
C LEU A 161 -2.40 12.59 -10.11
N ILE A 162 -3.23 11.56 -10.13
CA ILE A 162 -3.41 10.60 -9.05
C ILE A 162 -3.10 9.16 -9.46
N SER A 163 -2.60 8.94 -10.69
CA SER A 163 -2.18 7.63 -11.20
C SER A 163 -0.68 7.42 -11.00
N PRO A 164 -0.24 6.52 -10.10
CA PRO A 164 1.17 6.26 -9.86
C PRO A 164 1.97 5.92 -11.12
N ALA A 165 1.39 5.16 -12.06
CA ALA A 165 2.07 4.81 -13.31
C ALA A 165 2.38 6.03 -14.20
N ALA A 166 1.55 7.08 -14.16
CA ALA A 166 1.79 8.32 -14.89
C ALA A 166 2.89 9.19 -14.25
N MET A 167 3.30 8.87 -13.02
CA MET A 167 4.32 9.61 -12.26
C MET A 167 5.49 8.72 -11.83
N ALA A 168 5.71 7.62 -12.54
CA ALA A 168 6.78 6.67 -12.24
C ALA A 168 8.18 7.30 -12.23
N ASP A 169 8.40 8.34 -13.03
CA ASP A 169 9.64 9.13 -13.09
C ASP A 169 9.99 9.82 -11.77
N LYS A 170 8.98 10.17 -10.95
CA LYS A 170 9.16 10.82 -9.65
C LYS A 170 9.63 9.85 -8.56
N THR A 171 9.56 8.55 -8.79
CA THR A 171 9.98 7.53 -7.81
C THR A 171 11.46 7.66 -7.51
N ALA A 172 11.81 7.77 -6.24
CA ALA A 172 13.18 7.83 -5.74
C ALA A 172 13.58 6.63 -4.88
N ILE A 173 12.65 5.71 -4.64
CA ILE A 173 12.79 4.57 -3.72
C ILE A 173 12.58 3.25 -4.47
N PRO A 174 13.14 2.11 -4.00
CA PRO A 174 12.84 0.80 -4.56
C PRO A 174 11.37 0.43 -4.35
N VAL A 175 10.79 -0.18 -5.38
CA VAL A 175 9.38 -0.62 -5.40
C VAL A 175 9.32 -2.12 -5.69
N MET A 176 8.55 -2.85 -4.89
CA MET A 176 8.15 -4.23 -5.20
C MET A 176 6.67 -4.27 -5.54
N LEU A 177 6.34 -4.98 -6.60
CA LEU A 177 4.99 -5.27 -7.05
C LEU A 177 4.73 -6.77 -6.89
N ILE A 178 3.63 -7.13 -6.24
CA ILE A 178 3.21 -8.53 -6.08
C ILE A 178 1.78 -8.65 -6.56
N HIS A 179 1.47 -9.61 -7.44
CA HIS A 179 0.13 -9.72 -7.99
C HIS A 179 -0.23 -11.14 -8.41
N GLY A 180 -1.45 -11.55 -8.11
CA GLY A 180 -2.05 -12.78 -8.58
C GLY A 180 -2.50 -12.67 -10.04
N LYS A 181 -2.21 -13.68 -10.88
CA LYS A 181 -2.62 -13.66 -12.29
C LYS A 181 -4.12 -13.78 -12.49
N ASP A 182 -4.81 -14.45 -11.57
CA ASP A 182 -6.24 -14.72 -11.66
C ASP A 182 -7.08 -13.68 -10.89
N ASP A 183 -6.46 -12.52 -10.60
CA ASP A 183 -7.14 -11.41 -9.93
C ASP A 183 -8.21 -10.78 -10.84
N VAL A 184 -9.47 -10.96 -10.45
CA VAL A 184 -10.66 -10.41 -11.14
C VAL A 184 -11.19 -9.12 -10.51
N VAL A 185 -10.53 -8.62 -9.46
CA VAL A 185 -10.90 -7.37 -8.76
C VAL A 185 -10.04 -6.20 -9.26
N VAL A 186 -8.73 -6.39 -9.20
CA VAL A 186 -7.73 -5.50 -9.79
C VAL A 186 -6.97 -6.29 -10.82
N ALA A 187 -7.14 -5.98 -12.09
CA ALA A 187 -6.52 -6.74 -13.16
C ALA A 187 -4.99 -6.75 -13.02
N TYR A 188 -4.37 -7.92 -13.24
CA TYR A 188 -2.92 -8.12 -13.17
C TYR A 188 -2.13 -7.10 -14.00
N GLU A 189 -2.74 -6.61 -15.10
CA GLU A 189 -2.16 -5.56 -15.94
C GLU A 189 -1.79 -4.28 -15.17
N GLN A 190 -2.41 -3.99 -14.02
CA GLN A 190 -2.08 -2.82 -13.21
C GLN A 190 -0.63 -2.90 -12.68
N SER A 191 -0.17 -4.09 -12.30
CA SER A 191 1.22 -4.28 -11.89
C SER A 191 2.19 -4.30 -13.07
N THR A 192 1.82 -4.87 -14.22
CA THR A 192 2.69 -4.84 -15.40
C THR A 192 2.85 -3.42 -15.96
N ILE A 193 1.77 -2.63 -16.03
CA ILE A 193 1.82 -1.21 -16.42
C ILE A 193 2.78 -0.44 -15.50
N MET A 194 2.65 -0.61 -14.18
CA MET A 194 3.54 0.08 -13.24
C MET A 194 4.99 -0.37 -13.38
N ALA A 195 5.23 -1.67 -13.52
CA ALA A 195 6.58 -2.21 -13.71
C ALA A 195 7.25 -1.65 -14.96
N ASP A 196 6.51 -1.60 -16.07
CA ASP A 196 7.02 -1.07 -17.34
C ASP A 196 7.27 0.44 -17.27
N ALA A 197 6.39 1.20 -16.61
CA ALA A 197 6.58 2.64 -16.39
C ALA A 197 7.83 2.92 -15.53
N LEU A 198 8.03 2.17 -14.44
CA LEU A 198 9.22 2.29 -13.60
C LEU A 198 10.50 1.92 -14.35
N ARG A 199 10.49 0.82 -15.11
CA ARG A 199 11.64 0.41 -15.94
C ARG A 199 11.98 1.45 -17.00
N ALA A 200 10.96 1.99 -17.69
CA ALA A 200 11.14 3.04 -18.69
C ALA A 200 11.73 4.33 -18.08
N ALA A 201 11.40 4.61 -16.82
CA ALA A 201 11.96 5.72 -16.06
C ALA A 201 13.34 5.41 -15.41
N GLY A 202 13.90 4.21 -15.62
CA GLY A 202 15.16 3.79 -15.01
C GLY A 202 15.10 3.59 -13.50
N LYS A 203 13.91 3.28 -12.95
CA LYS A 203 13.70 3.13 -11.50
C LYS A 203 13.78 1.66 -11.07
N PRO A 204 14.33 1.37 -9.86
CA PRO A 204 14.43 0.01 -9.37
C PRO A 204 13.04 -0.54 -9.07
N VAL A 205 12.70 -1.66 -9.72
CA VAL A 205 11.43 -2.36 -9.51
C VAL A 205 11.62 -3.88 -9.55
N GLU A 206 10.98 -4.55 -8.60
CA GLU A 206 10.84 -6.02 -8.56
C GLU A 206 9.36 -6.37 -8.79
N LEU A 207 9.09 -7.34 -9.67
CA LEU A 207 7.73 -7.84 -9.95
C LEU A 207 7.66 -9.32 -9.59
N VAL A 208 6.85 -9.65 -8.60
CA VAL A 208 6.57 -11.01 -8.16
C VAL A 208 5.19 -11.43 -8.64
N THR A 209 5.15 -12.36 -9.57
CA THR A 209 3.91 -12.94 -10.07
C THR A 209 3.52 -14.15 -9.24
N LEU A 210 2.24 -14.21 -8.87
CA LEU A 210 1.64 -15.34 -8.17
C LEU A 210 0.71 -16.07 -9.15
N ASP A 211 1.19 -17.19 -9.70
CA ASP A 211 0.42 -17.97 -10.67
C ASP A 211 -0.76 -18.68 -9.98
N GLY A 212 -1.95 -18.60 -10.58
CA GLY A 212 -3.18 -19.19 -10.05
C GLY A 212 -3.70 -18.53 -8.78
N GLU A 213 -3.24 -17.33 -8.42
CA GLU A 213 -3.68 -16.60 -7.24
C GLU A 213 -4.69 -15.51 -7.60
N ASP A 214 -5.70 -15.35 -6.73
CA ASP A 214 -6.74 -14.36 -6.82
C ASP A 214 -6.43 -13.09 -6.03
N HIS A 215 -7.42 -12.17 -5.94
CA HIS A 215 -7.29 -10.91 -5.20
C HIS A 215 -7.14 -11.07 -3.68
N TRP A 216 -7.65 -12.16 -3.15
CA TRP A 216 -7.79 -12.38 -1.70
C TRP A 216 -6.60 -13.16 -1.11
N LEU A 217 -5.63 -13.53 -1.93
CA LEU A 217 -4.53 -14.42 -1.53
C LEU A 217 -5.10 -15.72 -0.92
N SER A 218 -6.04 -16.34 -1.62
CA SER A 218 -6.81 -17.47 -1.12
C SER A 218 -5.97 -18.73 -0.93
N ARG A 219 -4.85 -18.87 -1.67
CA ARG A 219 -3.99 -20.04 -1.62
C ARG A 219 -2.84 -19.84 -0.61
N SER A 220 -2.67 -20.81 0.27
CA SER A 220 -1.65 -20.75 1.33
C SER A 220 -0.21 -20.62 0.80
N GLU A 221 0.12 -21.32 -0.28
CA GLU A 221 1.47 -21.32 -0.87
C GLU A 221 1.84 -19.96 -1.45
N THR A 222 0.95 -19.37 -2.23
CA THR A 222 1.15 -18.05 -2.84
C THR A 222 1.08 -16.93 -1.82
N ARG A 223 0.23 -17.06 -0.78
CA ARG A 223 0.22 -16.18 0.38
C ARG A 223 1.56 -16.20 1.13
N LEU A 224 2.11 -17.39 1.35
CA LEU A 224 3.43 -17.54 1.96
C LEU A 224 4.53 -16.93 1.08
N LYS A 225 4.50 -17.18 -0.23
CA LYS A 225 5.44 -16.59 -1.19
C LYS A 225 5.37 -15.06 -1.16
N MET A 226 4.16 -14.49 -1.15
CA MET A 226 3.96 -13.04 -1.02
C MET A 226 4.62 -12.50 0.24
N LEU A 227 4.35 -13.13 1.40
CA LEU A 227 4.88 -12.71 2.69
C LEU A 227 6.41 -12.82 2.74
N GLN A 228 6.98 -13.94 2.27
CA GLN A 228 8.43 -14.15 2.20
C GLN A 228 9.11 -13.11 1.30
N SER A 229 8.54 -12.83 0.11
CA SER A 229 9.06 -11.81 -0.79
C SER A 229 9.02 -10.41 -0.17
N THR A 230 7.91 -10.08 0.49
CA THR A 230 7.75 -8.80 1.21
C THR A 230 8.80 -8.66 2.32
N VAL A 231 8.97 -9.68 3.17
CA VAL A 231 9.94 -9.66 4.27
C VAL A 231 11.37 -9.52 3.73
N ALA A 232 11.75 -10.32 2.74
CA ALA A 232 13.09 -10.24 2.15
C ALA A 232 13.39 -8.86 1.55
N PHE A 233 12.40 -8.25 0.89
CA PHE A 233 12.53 -6.91 0.33
C PHE A 233 12.66 -5.84 1.44
N LEU A 234 11.87 -5.95 2.49
CA LEU A 234 11.97 -5.04 3.64
C LEU A 234 13.32 -5.18 4.35
N GLU A 235 13.79 -6.40 4.61
CA GLU A 235 15.10 -6.66 5.25
C GLU A 235 16.25 -6.09 4.41
N LYS A 236 16.17 -6.14 3.09
CA LYS A 236 17.15 -5.56 2.16
C LYS A 236 17.16 -4.03 2.19
N HIS A 237 16.00 -3.39 2.22
CA HIS A 237 15.86 -1.94 2.03
C HIS A 237 15.58 -1.16 3.32
N ASN A 238 15.11 -1.82 4.36
CA ASN A 238 14.82 -1.26 5.69
C ASN A 238 15.14 -2.30 6.77
N PRO A 239 16.43 -2.68 6.97
CA PRO A 239 16.79 -3.78 7.86
C PRO A 239 16.19 -3.57 9.26
N PRO A 240 15.63 -4.61 9.89
CA PRO A 240 15.08 -4.52 11.24
C PRO A 240 16.19 -4.21 12.24
N THR A 241 15.82 -3.62 13.36
CA THR A 241 16.73 -3.57 14.50
C THR A 241 16.95 -5.00 14.97
N THR A 242 18.19 -5.46 15.01
CA THR A 242 18.51 -6.81 15.53
C THR A 242 17.87 -6.92 16.91
N PRO A 243 16.99 -7.88 17.19
CA PRO A 243 16.52 -8.10 18.55
C PRO A 243 17.73 -8.31 19.42
N SER A 244 17.89 -7.55 20.50
CA SER A 244 18.81 -7.95 21.56
C SER A 244 18.44 -9.38 21.92
N PRO A 245 19.39 -10.34 21.97
CA PRO A 245 19.03 -11.71 22.32
C PRO A 245 18.24 -11.62 23.62
N ALA A 246 16.95 -11.99 23.56
CA ALA A 246 16.15 -12.10 24.76
C ALA A 246 16.92 -13.02 25.68
N ALA A 247 17.22 -12.56 26.89
CA ALA A 247 17.78 -13.40 27.93
C ALA A 247 16.88 -14.63 28.00
N ALA A 248 17.43 -15.79 27.66
CA ALA A 248 16.71 -17.04 27.74
C ALA A 248 16.17 -17.20 29.16
N PRO A 249 14.92 -17.70 29.33
CA PRO A 249 14.33 -17.90 30.64
C PRO A 249 15.13 -18.93 31.46
#